data_1dfe318e7c570b64e1c9efe1b9040384
#
_entry.id   1dfe318e7c570b64e1c9efe1b9040384
#
_cell.length_a   1.000
_cell.length_b   1.000
_cell.length_c   1.000
_cell.angle_alpha   90.00
_cell.angle_beta   90.00
_cell.angle_gamma   90.00
#
_symmetry.space_group_name_H-M   'P 1'
#
loop_
_entity.id
_entity.type
_entity.pdbx_description
1 polymer ?
#
loop_
_entity_poly.entity_id
_entity_poly.type
_entity_poly.pdbx_seq_one_letter_code
_entity_poly.pdbx_strand_id
1 'polypeptide(L)'
;MKRLFGIVSSDVVDSTSLERAAIIRLRKDIYNGLFCDLAKKYSSFWGRVVRGDTIECCVSQAQYSFRVALLAKCWMKNWAEDNGGSAEMRRLGLRSSIGIGTMRIVDKREDLLDGDAVYIAGRNLDYISSKNIPIAFGMNTVQSDIEDLIENNLLLLDTLLYTLTSRQSEVLYYKLMGYPEMDISRMLGISQTAVNLRARNAGWQQIKDTLIILEKVNYGEYVD
;
A
#
# COMPACT_ATOMS: atom_id res chain seq x y z
N MET A 1 26.94 0.89 -4.86
CA MET A 1 25.54 0.81 -5.32
C MET A 1 24.77 2.00 -4.78
N LYS A 2 23.98 2.66 -5.62
CA LYS A 2 23.09 3.74 -5.19
C LYS A 2 22.04 3.14 -4.23
N ARG A 3 21.72 3.85 -3.15
CA ARG A 3 20.64 3.44 -2.24
C ARG A 3 19.29 3.76 -2.86
N LEU A 4 18.46 2.75 -3.07
CA LEU A 4 17.13 2.92 -3.63
C LEU A 4 16.08 2.98 -2.51
N PHE A 5 15.10 3.83 -2.74
CA PHE A 5 13.91 3.98 -1.88
C PHE A 5 12.67 3.59 -2.68
N GLY A 6 11.67 3.11 -1.96
CA GLY A 6 10.33 2.95 -2.48
C GLY A 6 9.42 4.03 -1.92
N ILE A 7 8.71 4.71 -2.80
CA ILE A 7 7.64 5.66 -2.45
C ILE A 7 6.31 5.03 -2.88
N VAL A 8 5.36 5.02 -1.97
CA VAL A 8 3.97 4.67 -2.27
C VAL A 8 3.14 5.91 -2.10
N SER A 9 2.66 6.47 -3.19
CA SER A 9 1.70 7.59 -3.20
C SER A 9 0.31 7.05 -3.49
N SER A 10 -0.67 7.40 -2.67
CA SER A 10 -2.02 6.84 -2.76
C SER A 10 -3.09 7.88 -2.51
N ASP A 11 -4.14 7.87 -3.31
CA ASP A 11 -5.34 8.68 -3.11
C ASP A 11 -6.46 7.83 -2.53
N VAL A 12 -7.19 8.38 -1.56
CA VAL A 12 -8.38 7.76 -1.00
C VAL A 12 -9.52 7.82 -2.02
N VAL A 13 -10.01 6.65 -2.42
CA VAL A 13 -11.08 6.56 -3.41
C VAL A 13 -12.36 7.16 -2.86
N ASP A 14 -13.02 8.02 -3.66
CA ASP A 14 -14.29 8.65 -3.31
C ASP A 14 -14.26 9.43 -1.97
N SER A 15 -13.10 10.02 -1.65
CA SER A 15 -12.90 10.82 -0.42
C SER A 15 -13.87 11.99 -0.30
N THR A 16 -14.33 12.53 -1.42
CA THR A 16 -15.29 13.63 -1.48
C THR A 16 -16.71 13.27 -0.98
N SER A 17 -17.02 11.97 -0.89
CA SER A 17 -18.27 11.48 -0.30
C SER A 17 -18.26 11.51 1.23
N LEU A 18 -17.08 11.65 1.84
CA LEU A 18 -16.93 11.69 3.30
C LEU A 18 -17.35 13.04 3.88
N GLU A 19 -18.09 12.99 4.97
CA GLU A 19 -18.36 14.18 5.78
C GLU A 19 -17.06 14.72 6.40
N ARG A 20 -17.02 16.03 6.69
CA ARG A 20 -15.88 16.71 7.28
C ARG A 20 -15.33 16.00 8.55
N ALA A 21 -16.22 15.54 9.41
CA ALA A 21 -15.83 14.83 10.63
C ALA A 21 -15.13 13.50 10.33
N ALA A 22 -15.59 12.77 9.29
CA ALA A 22 -14.97 11.53 8.86
C ALA A 22 -13.58 11.76 8.23
N ILE A 23 -13.38 12.83 7.46
CA ILE A 23 -12.07 13.21 6.90
C ILE A 23 -11.06 13.51 8.02
N ILE A 24 -11.47 14.27 9.04
CA ILE A 24 -10.60 14.57 10.20
C ILE A 24 -10.23 13.30 10.95
N ARG A 25 -11.21 12.39 11.15
CA ARG A 25 -11.00 11.09 11.78
C ARG A 25 -10.04 10.24 10.95
N LEU A 26 -10.29 10.12 9.64
CA LEU A 26 -9.44 9.36 8.73
C LEU A 26 -7.97 9.78 8.84
N ARG A 27 -7.70 11.09 8.77
CA ARG A 27 -6.34 11.61 8.90
C ARG A 27 -5.69 11.20 10.23
N LYS A 28 -6.41 11.32 11.34
CA LYS A 28 -5.94 10.92 12.67
C LYS A 28 -5.65 9.41 12.72
N ASP A 29 -6.55 8.60 12.15
CA ASP A 29 -6.46 7.15 12.19
C ASP A 29 -5.35 6.62 11.26
N ILE A 30 -5.06 7.30 10.14
CA ILE A 30 -3.89 7.02 9.30
C ILE A 30 -2.59 7.16 10.11
N TYR A 31 -2.41 8.26 10.85
CA TYR A 31 -1.19 8.46 11.66
C TYR A 31 -1.10 7.49 12.82
N ASN A 32 -2.17 7.31 13.58
CA ASN A 32 -2.18 6.52 14.83
C ASN A 32 -2.32 5.00 14.57
N GLY A 33 -2.89 4.61 13.43
CA GLY A 33 -3.08 3.22 13.01
C GLY A 33 -2.06 2.82 11.95
N LEU A 34 -2.35 3.10 10.68
CA LEU A 34 -1.55 2.62 9.55
C LEU A 34 -0.06 2.98 9.67
N PHE A 35 0.27 4.26 9.86
CA PHE A 35 1.68 4.68 9.92
C PHE A 35 2.39 4.17 11.17
N CYS A 36 1.69 4.11 12.31
CA CYS A 36 2.24 3.53 13.53
C CYS A 36 2.58 2.05 13.35
N ASP A 37 1.71 1.27 12.72
CA ASP A 37 1.94 -0.16 12.47
C ASP A 37 3.07 -0.38 11.45
N LEU A 38 3.09 0.41 10.37
CA LEU A 38 4.17 0.35 9.37
C LEU A 38 5.53 0.74 9.96
N ALA A 39 5.56 1.73 10.86
CA ALA A 39 6.80 2.15 11.54
C ALA A 39 7.32 1.09 12.52
N LYS A 40 6.44 0.31 13.17
CA LYS A 40 6.84 -0.84 13.99
C LYS A 40 7.43 -1.96 13.14
N LYS A 41 6.89 -2.18 11.94
CA LYS A 41 7.33 -3.24 11.04
C LYS A 41 8.61 -2.89 10.28
N TYR A 42 8.74 -1.66 9.83
CA TYR A 42 9.85 -1.17 9.01
C TYR A 42 10.56 -0.02 9.73
N SER A 43 11.74 -0.25 10.26
CA SER A 43 12.51 0.72 11.08
C SER A 43 12.80 2.04 10.38
N SER A 44 12.80 2.05 9.04
CA SER A 44 13.06 3.24 8.22
C SER A 44 11.79 3.81 7.56
N PHE A 45 10.63 3.30 7.92
CA PHE A 45 9.37 3.81 7.40
C PHE A 45 9.11 5.25 7.82
N TRP A 46 8.56 6.01 6.90
CA TRP A 46 7.97 7.30 7.16
C TRP A 46 6.75 7.51 6.26
N GLY A 47 5.66 8.00 6.85
CA GLY A 47 4.42 8.31 6.15
C GLY A 47 3.94 9.71 6.46
N ARG A 48 3.30 10.35 5.48
CA ARG A 48 2.63 11.63 5.62
C ARG A 48 1.33 11.68 4.84
N VAL A 49 0.43 12.56 5.22
CA VAL A 49 -0.79 12.86 4.48
C VAL A 49 -0.63 14.20 3.79
N VAL A 50 -0.62 14.20 2.47
CA VAL A 50 -0.47 15.36 1.61
C VAL A 50 -1.83 15.73 1.02
N ARG A 51 -2.18 17.02 0.93
CA ARG A 51 -3.40 17.52 0.27
C ARG A 51 -4.71 16.83 0.70
N GLY A 52 -4.88 16.61 2.00
CA GLY A 52 -6.15 16.15 2.57
C GLY A 52 -6.36 14.64 2.51
N ASP A 53 -6.28 14.00 1.37
CA ASP A 53 -6.58 12.59 1.12
C ASP A 53 -5.47 11.80 0.42
N THR A 54 -4.39 12.46 0.00
CA THR A 54 -3.21 11.80 -0.56
C THR A 54 -2.30 11.32 0.56
N ILE A 55 -1.97 10.04 0.56
CA ILE A 55 -1.08 9.37 1.52
C ILE A 55 0.24 9.08 0.81
N GLU A 56 1.35 9.50 1.40
CA GLU A 56 2.69 9.12 0.94
C GLU A 56 3.41 8.29 1.99
N CYS A 57 3.95 7.16 1.57
CA CYS A 57 4.76 6.25 2.38
C CYS A 57 6.16 6.13 1.77
N CYS A 58 7.19 6.42 2.55
CA CYS A 58 8.60 6.27 2.17
C CYS A 58 9.21 5.07 2.88
N VAL A 59 9.82 4.17 2.15
CA VAL A 59 10.55 2.99 2.65
C VAL A 59 11.97 3.00 2.11
N SER A 60 12.97 2.94 3.00
CA SER A 60 14.38 2.96 2.57
C SER A 60 14.87 1.64 1.97
N GLN A 61 14.08 0.59 2.07
CA GLN A 61 14.28 -0.69 1.41
C GLN A 61 13.20 -0.82 0.33
N ALA A 62 13.53 -0.41 -0.88
CA ALA A 62 12.60 -0.22 -1.98
C ALA A 62 11.67 -1.41 -2.24
N GLN A 63 12.19 -2.63 -2.09
CA GLN A 63 11.44 -3.87 -2.32
C GLN A 63 10.21 -4.03 -1.41
N TYR A 64 10.16 -3.39 -0.26
CA TYR A 64 9.00 -3.47 0.64
C TYR A 64 7.86 -2.52 0.27
N SER A 65 8.06 -1.62 -0.69
CA SER A 65 6.99 -0.70 -1.14
C SER A 65 5.75 -1.44 -1.65
N PHE A 66 5.92 -2.59 -2.29
CA PHE A 66 4.80 -3.44 -2.76
C PHE A 66 3.91 -3.90 -1.60
N ARG A 67 4.53 -4.44 -0.56
CA ARG A 67 3.79 -4.88 0.64
C ARG A 67 3.15 -3.71 1.37
N VAL A 68 3.82 -2.56 1.44
CA VAL A 68 3.28 -1.34 2.04
C VAL A 68 2.04 -0.86 1.28
N ALA A 69 2.05 -0.89 -0.06
CA ALA A 69 0.88 -0.54 -0.86
C ALA A 69 -0.32 -1.46 -0.57
N LEU A 70 -0.10 -2.78 -0.53
CA LEU A 70 -1.18 -3.74 -0.22
C LEU A 70 -1.68 -3.59 1.22
N LEU A 71 -0.79 -3.34 2.20
CA LEU A 71 -1.16 -3.05 3.58
C LEU A 71 -2.05 -1.81 3.68
N ALA A 72 -1.66 -0.72 3.02
CA ALA A 72 -2.42 0.51 3.02
C ALA A 72 -3.81 0.33 2.39
N LYS A 73 -3.92 -0.42 1.27
CA LYS A 73 -5.20 -0.74 0.64
C LYS A 73 -6.11 -1.57 1.56
N CYS A 74 -5.58 -2.63 2.17
CA CYS A 74 -6.36 -3.46 3.10
C CYS A 74 -6.82 -2.66 4.32
N TRP A 75 -5.95 -1.83 4.88
CA TRP A 75 -6.27 -0.96 6.01
C TRP A 75 -7.40 0.01 5.68
N MET A 76 -7.32 0.68 4.51
CA MET A 76 -8.34 1.64 4.08
C MET A 76 -9.70 1.00 3.86
N LYS A 77 -9.75 -0.21 3.26
CA LYS A 77 -11.01 -0.95 3.07
C LYS A 77 -11.69 -1.25 4.41
N ASN A 78 -10.91 -1.63 5.42
CA ASN A 78 -11.43 -1.89 6.76
C ASN A 78 -11.91 -0.60 7.42
N TRP A 79 -11.10 0.46 7.34
CA TRP A 79 -11.50 1.76 7.86
C TRP A 79 -12.80 2.26 7.23
N ALA A 80 -12.96 2.13 5.93
CA ALA A 80 -14.16 2.55 5.20
C ALA A 80 -15.40 1.77 5.63
N GLU A 81 -15.29 0.46 5.91
CA GLU A 81 -16.38 -0.35 6.42
C GLU A 81 -16.86 0.13 7.79
N ASP A 82 -15.93 0.38 8.70
CA ASP A 82 -16.21 0.72 10.08
C ASP A 82 -16.67 2.20 10.26
N ASN A 83 -16.38 3.06 9.27
CA ASN A 83 -16.62 4.52 9.36
C ASN A 83 -17.61 5.06 8.31
N GLY A 84 -18.40 4.20 7.68
CA GLY A 84 -19.44 4.62 6.74
C GLY A 84 -18.92 5.11 5.39
N GLY A 85 -17.75 4.62 4.96
CA GLY A 85 -17.22 4.89 3.63
C GLY A 85 -18.18 4.41 2.52
N SER A 86 -18.06 4.98 1.33
CA SER A 86 -18.88 4.59 0.18
C SER A 86 -18.62 3.13 -0.23
N ALA A 87 -19.52 2.57 -1.04
CA ALA A 87 -19.36 1.22 -1.57
C ALA A 87 -18.04 1.10 -2.37
N GLU A 88 -17.68 2.12 -3.14
CA GLU A 88 -16.45 2.14 -3.93
C GLU A 88 -15.20 2.22 -3.04
N MET A 89 -15.24 3.03 -1.98
CA MET A 89 -14.16 3.09 -0.99
C MET A 89 -13.95 1.73 -0.30
N ARG A 90 -15.03 1.02 0.06
CA ARG A 90 -14.94 -0.32 0.66
C ARG A 90 -14.38 -1.37 -0.31
N ARG A 91 -14.62 -1.21 -1.62
CA ARG A 91 -14.13 -2.15 -2.65
C ARG A 91 -12.68 -1.91 -3.04
N LEU A 92 -12.32 -0.66 -3.31
CA LEU A 92 -10.99 -0.30 -3.83
C LEU A 92 -10.05 0.23 -2.74
N GLY A 93 -10.56 0.98 -1.78
CA GLY A 93 -9.79 1.61 -0.70
C GLY A 93 -8.95 2.78 -1.21
N LEU A 94 -7.82 2.47 -1.80
CA LEU A 94 -6.85 3.42 -2.34
C LEU A 94 -6.57 3.15 -3.82
N ARG A 95 -6.37 4.21 -4.60
CA ARG A 95 -5.54 4.15 -5.80
C ARG A 95 -4.11 4.39 -5.39
N SER A 96 -3.19 3.56 -5.85
CA SER A 96 -1.81 3.60 -5.37
C SER A 96 -0.83 3.58 -6.52
N SER A 97 0.20 4.40 -6.43
CA SER A 97 1.36 4.35 -7.31
C SER A 97 2.61 4.04 -6.50
N ILE A 98 3.45 3.17 -7.02
CA ILE A 98 4.72 2.78 -6.43
C ILE A 98 5.84 3.30 -7.32
N GLY A 99 6.73 4.13 -6.76
CA GLY A 99 7.94 4.59 -7.42
C GLY A 99 9.19 4.02 -6.73
N ILE A 100 10.08 3.40 -7.50
CA ILE A 100 11.40 2.98 -7.01
C ILE A 100 12.48 3.85 -7.68
N GLY A 101 13.35 4.43 -6.86
CA GLY A 101 14.42 5.30 -7.36
C GLY A 101 15.31 5.85 -6.27
N THR A 102 16.20 6.77 -6.66
CA THR A 102 17.06 7.50 -5.72
C THR A 102 16.27 8.60 -5.01
N MET A 103 16.78 8.97 -3.82
CA MET A 103 16.28 10.13 -3.08
C MET A 103 17.39 11.13 -2.86
N ARG A 104 17.12 12.39 -3.14
CA ARG A 104 18.02 13.52 -2.86
C ARG A 104 17.82 14.02 -1.42
N ILE A 105 16.57 14.11 -0.97
CA ILE A 105 16.21 14.56 0.37
C ILE A 105 15.17 13.63 0.98
N VAL A 106 15.43 13.22 2.22
CA VAL A 106 14.45 12.55 3.09
C VAL A 106 14.59 13.20 4.47
N ASP A 107 13.83 14.26 4.70
CA ASP A 107 13.85 15.00 5.96
C ASP A 107 12.47 14.93 6.64
N LYS A 108 12.43 14.12 7.71
CA LYS A 108 11.20 13.92 8.50
C LYS A 108 10.84 15.13 9.35
N ARG A 109 11.80 16.01 9.67
CA ARG A 109 11.56 17.17 10.54
C ARG A 109 10.91 18.30 9.74
N GLU A 110 11.42 18.51 8.52
CA GLU A 110 10.91 19.53 7.61
C GLU A 110 9.74 19.00 6.73
N ASP A 111 9.31 17.75 6.95
CA ASP A 111 8.28 17.07 6.15
C ASP A 111 8.61 17.11 4.64
N LEU A 112 9.88 16.90 4.28
CA LEU A 112 10.39 17.07 2.93
C LEU A 112 10.87 15.74 2.33
N LEU A 113 10.28 15.38 1.19
CA LEU A 113 10.71 14.28 0.31
C LEU A 113 11.03 14.86 -1.06
N ASP A 114 12.19 14.50 -1.61
CA ASP A 114 12.60 14.89 -2.95
C ASP A 114 13.54 13.86 -3.57
N GLY A 115 13.27 13.50 -4.83
CA GLY A 115 14.06 12.54 -5.59
C GLY A 115 13.24 11.76 -6.61
N ASP A 116 13.93 10.91 -7.38
CA ASP A 116 13.33 10.18 -8.50
C ASP A 116 12.12 9.34 -8.07
N ALA A 117 12.24 8.63 -6.95
CA ALA A 117 11.15 7.78 -6.45
C ALA A 117 9.85 8.58 -6.19
N VAL A 118 9.96 9.82 -5.67
CA VAL A 118 8.81 10.71 -5.42
C VAL A 118 8.20 11.19 -6.73
N TYR A 119 9.04 11.62 -7.68
CA TYR A 119 8.58 12.10 -8.98
C TYR A 119 7.88 11.01 -9.79
N ILE A 120 8.41 9.79 -9.76
CA ILE A 120 7.81 8.64 -10.45
C ILE A 120 6.46 8.32 -9.82
N ALA A 121 6.41 8.14 -8.47
CA ALA A 121 5.18 7.83 -7.77
C ALA A 121 4.10 8.89 -7.99
N GLY A 122 4.46 10.18 -7.89
CA GLY A 122 3.52 11.30 -8.08
C GLY A 122 2.94 11.36 -9.49
N ARG A 123 3.79 11.31 -10.53
CA ARG A 123 3.34 11.33 -11.93
C ARG A 123 2.44 10.15 -12.28
N ASN A 124 2.80 8.97 -11.82
CA ASN A 124 1.99 7.78 -12.06
C ASN A 124 0.66 7.87 -11.31
N LEU A 125 0.63 8.43 -10.09
CA LEU A 125 -0.62 8.63 -9.35
C LEU A 125 -1.58 9.56 -10.11
N ASP A 126 -1.09 10.70 -10.62
CA ASP A 126 -1.88 11.63 -11.42
C ASP A 126 -2.43 10.94 -12.69
N TYR A 127 -1.61 10.12 -13.36
CA TYR A 127 -2.03 9.37 -14.54
C TYR A 127 -3.13 8.36 -14.21
N ILE A 128 -2.94 7.48 -13.22
CA ILE A 128 -3.92 6.44 -12.88
C ILE A 128 -5.22 7.03 -12.33
N SER A 129 -5.16 8.14 -11.60
CA SER A 129 -6.35 8.82 -11.11
C SER A 129 -7.20 9.33 -12.27
N SER A 130 -6.57 9.87 -13.34
CA SER A 130 -7.27 10.32 -14.54
C SER A 130 -7.89 9.18 -15.37
N LYS A 131 -7.36 7.96 -15.28
CA LYS A 131 -7.78 6.77 -16.04
C LYS A 131 -8.59 5.76 -15.24
N ASN A 132 -8.81 6.04 -13.96
CA ASN A 132 -9.47 5.12 -13.04
C ASN A 132 -8.75 3.74 -12.91
N ILE A 133 -7.42 3.75 -13.01
CA ILE A 133 -6.57 2.57 -12.81
C ILE A 133 -6.29 2.43 -11.31
N PRO A 134 -6.35 1.22 -10.73
CA PRO A 134 -6.27 1.07 -9.28
C PRO A 134 -4.84 1.10 -8.72
N ILE A 135 -3.84 0.72 -9.52
CA ILE A 135 -2.45 0.66 -9.09
C ILE A 135 -1.52 0.85 -10.29
N ALA A 136 -0.39 1.51 -10.06
CA ALA A 136 0.70 1.64 -11.02
C ALA A 136 2.06 1.41 -10.37
N PHE A 137 3.03 1.10 -11.19
CA PHE A 137 4.43 0.96 -10.80
C PHE A 137 5.32 1.75 -11.76
N GLY A 138 6.45 2.22 -11.26
CA GLY A 138 7.47 2.82 -12.10
C GLY A 138 8.84 2.85 -11.41
N MET A 139 9.88 2.81 -12.24
CA MET A 139 11.26 3.04 -11.87
C MET A 139 12.00 3.70 -13.05
N ASN A 140 13.09 4.40 -12.77
CA ASN A 140 13.91 4.97 -13.85
C ASN A 140 14.81 3.88 -14.45
N THR A 141 14.34 3.25 -15.54
CA THR A 141 15.01 2.11 -16.17
C THR A 141 14.92 2.19 -17.69
N VAL A 142 15.95 1.68 -18.36
CA VAL A 142 15.95 1.45 -19.81
C VAL A 142 15.33 0.09 -20.18
N GLN A 143 15.06 -0.76 -19.18
CA GLN A 143 14.49 -2.09 -19.35
C GLN A 143 12.98 -2.07 -19.05
N SER A 144 12.19 -1.57 -19.99
CA SER A 144 10.73 -1.46 -19.82
C SER A 144 10.04 -2.81 -19.54
N ASP A 145 10.56 -3.91 -20.06
CA ASP A 145 9.95 -5.24 -19.94
C ASP A 145 9.79 -5.67 -18.46
N ILE A 146 10.78 -5.36 -17.61
CA ILE A 146 10.70 -5.69 -16.17
C ILE A 146 9.68 -4.80 -15.46
N GLU A 147 9.59 -3.53 -15.84
CA GLU A 147 8.63 -2.58 -15.30
C GLU A 147 7.20 -3.03 -15.65
N ASP A 148 6.94 -3.34 -16.92
CA ASP A 148 5.66 -3.85 -17.41
C ASP A 148 5.27 -5.16 -16.71
N LEU A 149 6.22 -6.08 -16.54
CA LEU A 149 5.97 -7.36 -15.85
C LEU A 149 5.56 -7.13 -14.39
N ILE A 150 6.23 -6.24 -13.67
CA ILE A 150 5.91 -5.89 -12.29
C ILE A 150 4.54 -5.23 -12.22
N GLU A 151 4.26 -4.25 -13.08
CA GLU A 151 2.97 -3.55 -13.10
C GLU A 151 1.81 -4.50 -13.38
N ASN A 152 1.94 -5.41 -14.36
CA ASN A 152 0.92 -6.43 -14.64
C ASN A 152 0.67 -7.35 -13.44
N ASN A 153 1.72 -7.77 -12.71
CA ASN A 153 1.55 -8.54 -11.49
C ASN A 153 0.80 -7.76 -10.41
N LEU A 154 1.07 -6.47 -10.25
CA LEU A 154 0.36 -5.61 -9.30
C LEU A 154 -1.11 -5.43 -9.68
N LEU A 155 -1.42 -5.27 -10.96
CA LEU A 155 -2.81 -5.19 -11.45
C LEU A 155 -3.58 -6.48 -11.17
N LEU A 156 -2.95 -7.65 -11.34
CA LEU A 156 -3.54 -8.94 -10.98
C LEU A 156 -3.77 -9.07 -9.47
N LEU A 157 -2.79 -8.65 -8.65
CA LEU A 157 -2.96 -8.61 -7.20
C LEU A 157 -4.08 -7.66 -6.78
N ASP A 158 -4.19 -6.50 -7.42
CA ASP A 158 -5.26 -5.54 -7.11
C ASP A 158 -6.64 -6.09 -7.48
N THR A 159 -6.75 -6.84 -8.57
CA THR A 159 -7.98 -7.54 -8.94
C THR A 159 -8.42 -8.51 -7.84
N LEU A 160 -7.49 -9.25 -7.22
CA LEU A 160 -7.80 -10.07 -6.05
C LEU A 160 -8.28 -9.21 -4.87
N LEU A 161 -7.55 -8.14 -4.55
CA LEU A 161 -7.92 -7.24 -3.44
C LEU A 161 -9.30 -6.61 -3.64
N TYR A 162 -9.66 -6.25 -4.88
CA TYR A 162 -10.94 -5.64 -5.22
C TYR A 162 -12.14 -6.54 -4.86
N THR A 163 -11.98 -7.85 -5.00
CA THR A 163 -13.05 -8.83 -4.69
C THR A 163 -13.21 -9.13 -3.20
N LEU A 164 -12.26 -8.73 -2.36
CA LEU A 164 -12.28 -9.04 -0.94
C LEU A 164 -13.36 -8.27 -0.19
N THR A 165 -14.05 -8.97 0.69
CA THR A 165 -14.83 -8.33 1.75
C THR A 165 -13.92 -7.65 2.76
N SER A 166 -14.43 -6.68 3.53
CA SER A 166 -13.68 -6.01 4.58
C SER A 166 -13.12 -7.00 5.60
N ARG A 167 -13.89 -8.03 5.96
CA ARG A 167 -13.45 -9.08 6.90
C ARG A 167 -12.34 -9.99 6.35
N GLN A 168 -12.28 -10.18 5.04
CA GLN A 168 -11.14 -10.85 4.40
C GLN A 168 -9.93 -9.92 4.31
N SER A 169 -10.13 -8.66 3.97
CA SER A 169 -9.08 -7.62 3.96
C SER A 169 -8.45 -7.43 5.34
N GLU A 170 -9.25 -7.50 6.41
CA GLU A 170 -8.76 -7.40 7.78
C GLU A 170 -7.79 -8.56 8.13
N VAL A 171 -8.17 -9.78 7.83
CA VAL A 171 -7.27 -10.94 8.01
C VAL A 171 -6.04 -10.81 7.12
N LEU A 172 -6.20 -10.39 5.87
CA LEU A 172 -5.09 -10.19 4.95
C LEU A 172 -4.11 -9.12 5.45
N TYR A 173 -4.60 -8.02 6.01
CA TYR A 173 -3.77 -6.99 6.64
C TYR A 173 -2.83 -7.59 7.69
N TYR A 174 -3.36 -8.36 8.62
CA TYR A 174 -2.54 -8.97 9.67
C TYR A 174 -1.58 -10.05 9.13
N LYS A 175 -1.99 -10.80 8.10
CA LYS A 175 -1.09 -11.75 7.41
C LYS A 175 0.06 -11.02 6.71
N LEU A 176 -0.19 -9.91 6.06
CA LEU A 176 0.82 -9.04 5.44
C LEU A 176 1.76 -8.41 6.49
N MET A 177 1.22 -8.06 7.66
CA MET A 177 2.01 -7.64 8.82
C MET A 177 2.91 -8.75 9.36
N GLY A 178 2.62 -10.02 9.06
CA GLY A 178 3.41 -11.18 9.46
C GLY A 178 2.93 -11.87 10.74
N TYR A 179 1.72 -11.55 11.21
CA TYR A 179 1.17 -12.20 12.39
C TYR A 179 0.81 -13.68 12.13
N PRO A 180 1.10 -14.58 13.08
CA PRO A 180 0.61 -15.97 13.06
C PRO A 180 -0.92 -16.02 13.15
N GLU A 181 -1.54 -17.05 12.57
CA GLU A 181 -3.01 -17.19 12.59
C GLU A 181 -3.61 -17.25 13.99
N MET A 182 -2.88 -17.81 14.94
CA MET A 182 -3.30 -17.87 16.35
C MET A 182 -3.40 -16.47 16.98
N ASP A 183 -2.46 -15.58 16.65
CA ASP A 183 -2.49 -14.20 17.15
C ASP A 183 -3.58 -13.40 16.46
N ILE A 184 -3.77 -13.57 15.15
CA ILE A 184 -4.88 -12.96 14.40
C ILE A 184 -6.23 -13.40 14.98
N SER A 185 -6.37 -14.69 15.30
CA SER A 185 -7.57 -15.26 15.93
C SER A 185 -7.91 -14.54 17.25
N ARG A 186 -6.90 -14.35 18.11
CA ARG A 186 -7.07 -13.62 19.38
C ARG A 186 -7.41 -12.14 19.18
N MET A 187 -6.71 -11.47 18.27
CA MET A 187 -6.90 -10.03 17.97
C MET A 187 -8.29 -9.76 17.42
N LEU A 188 -8.82 -10.65 16.57
CA LEU A 188 -10.12 -10.48 15.92
C LEU A 188 -11.28 -11.15 16.66
N GLY A 189 -11.03 -11.90 17.76
CA GLY A 189 -12.06 -12.62 18.49
C GLY A 189 -12.78 -13.70 17.66
N ILE A 190 -12.10 -14.33 16.70
CA ILE A 190 -12.64 -15.37 15.83
C ILE A 190 -11.83 -16.66 15.94
N SER A 191 -12.37 -17.79 15.51
CA SER A 191 -11.62 -19.07 15.53
C SER A 191 -10.45 -19.05 14.53
N GLN A 192 -9.40 -19.82 14.82
CA GLN A 192 -8.27 -20.00 13.89
C GLN A 192 -8.73 -20.58 12.55
N THR A 193 -9.73 -21.48 12.56
CA THR A 193 -10.36 -22.01 11.34
C THR A 193 -10.97 -20.90 10.50
N ALA A 194 -11.64 -19.90 11.12
CA ALA A 194 -12.19 -18.76 10.41
C ALA A 194 -11.11 -17.86 9.83
N VAL A 195 -9.98 -17.65 10.55
CA VAL A 195 -8.81 -16.93 10.03
C VAL A 195 -8.26 -17.64 8.79
N ASN A 196 -8.04 -18.94 8.87
CA ASN A 196 -7.54 -19.73 7.74
C ASN A 196 -8.47 -19.66 6.53
N LEU A 197 -9.78 -19.85 6.74
CA LEU A 197 -10.77 -19.77 5.67
C LEU A 197 -10.79 -18.39 4.99
N ARG A 198 -10.79 -17.31 5.79
CA ARG A 198 -10.75 -15.92 5.26
C ARG A 198 -9.45 -15.67 4.48
N ALA A 199 -8.29 -16.09 5.01
CA ALA A 199 -7.00 -15.94 4.34
C ALA A 199 -6.96 -16.73 3.02
N ARG A 200 -7.44 -17.98 3.00
CA ARG A 200 -7.51 -18.80 1.79
C ARG A 200 -8.42 -18.18 0.74
N ASN A 201 -9.62 -17.72 1.13
CA ASN A 201 -10.56 -17.07 0.22
C ASN A 201 -10.06 -15.70 -0.27
N ALA A 202 -9.15 -15.06 0.47
CA ALA A 202 -8.45 -13.85 0.06
C ALA A 202 -7.30 -14.10 -0.92
N GLY A 203 -6.98 -15.35 -1.28
CA GLY A 203 -5.83 -15.66 -2.12
C GLY A 203 -4.49 -15.42 -1.43
N TRP A 204 -4.42 -15.57 -0.10
CA TRP A 204 -3.20 -15.30 0.67
C TRP A 204 -1.95 -15.97 0.14
N GLN A 205 -2.05 -17.23 -0.31
CA GLN A 205 -0.87 -17.94 -0.80
C GLN A 205 -0.31 -17.27 -2.06
N GLN A 206 -1.18 -16.92 -3.03
CA GLN A 206 -0.80 -16.25 -4.27
C GLN A 206 -0.20 -14.87 -3.99
N ILE A 207 -0.83 -14.09 -3.12
CA ILE A 207 -0.34 -12.77 -2.71
C ILE A 207 1.04 -12.88 -2.05
N LYS A 208 1.20 -13.83 -1.12
CA LYS A 208 2.45 -14.08 -0.41
C LYS A 208 3.58 -14.45 -1.37
N ASP A 209 3.32 -15.40 -2.28
CA ASP A 209 4.34 -15.92 -3.20
C ASP A 209 4.77 -14.84 -4.20
N THR A 210 3.82 -14.05 -4.72
CA THR A 210 4.13 -12.90 -5.59
C THR A 210 4.96 -11.86 -4.86
N LEU A 211 4.59 -11.49 -3.62
CA LEU A 211 5.38 -10.55 -2.82
C LEU A 211 6.79 -11.06 -2.54
N ILE A 212 6.97 -12.34 -2.25
CA ILE A 212 8.30 -12.94 -2.05
C ILE A 212 9.16 -12.80 -3.31
N ILE A 213 8.58 -12.94 -4.50
CA ILE A 213 9.30 -12.76 -5.76
C ILE A 213 9.67 -11.30 -5.94
N LEU A 214 8.73 -10.37 -5.81
CA LEU A 214 8.95 -8.93 -5.95
C LEU A 214 9.98 -8.40 -4.93
N GLU A 215 9.96 -8.90 -3.70
CA GLU A 215 10.88 -8.51 -2.63
C GLU A 215 12.31 -9.07 -2.82
N LYS A 216 12.49 -10.09 -3.67
CA LYS A 216 13.81 -10.65 -4.01
C LYS A 216 14.47 -10.00 -5.21
N VAL A 217 13.76 -9.22 -6.01
CA VAL A 217 14.33 -8.52 -7.17
C VAL A 217 15.41 -7.54 -6.71
N ASN A 218 16.56 -7.59 -7.33
CA ASN A 218 17.61 -6.61 -7.11
C ASN A 218 17.38 -5.38 -8.00
N TYR A 219 16.55 -4.47 -7.54
CA TYR A 219 16.17 -3.26 -8.29
C TYR A 219 17.38 -2.38 -8.66
N GLY A 220 18.50 -2.51 -7.95
CA GLY A 220 19.74 -1.79 -8.26
C GLY A 220 20.42 -2.22 -9.56
N GLU A 221 20.00 -3.33 -10.16
CA GLU A 221 20.46 -3.78 -11.48
C GLU A 221 19.67 -3.15 -12.63
N TYR A 222 18.50 -2.59 -12.32
CA TYR A 222 17.54 -2.07 -13.31
C TYR A 222 17.41 -0.54 -13.26
N VAL A 223 17.76 0.10 -12.15
CA VAL A 223 17.65 1.57 -11.99
C VAL A 223 18.96 2.25 -12.41
N ASP A 224 18.88 3.20 -13.34
CA ASP A 224 19.98 3.99 -13.89
C ASP A 224 20.62 4.99 -12.90
#